data_382908faaa1e5cebb9ed6461caf532b3
#
_entry.id   382908faaa1e5cebb9ed6461caf532b3
#
_cell.length_a   1.000
_cell.length_b   1.000
_cell.length_c   1.000
_cell.angle_alpha   90.00
_cell.angle_beta   90.00
_cell.angle_gamma   90.00
#
_symmetry.space_group_name_H-M   'P 1'
#
loop_
_entity.id
_entity.type
_entity.pdbx_description
1 polymer ?
#
loop_
_entity_poly.entity_id
_entity_poly.type
_entity_poly.pdbx_seq_one_letter_code
_entity_poly.pdbx_strand_id
1 'polypeptide(L)'
;MSYFSRYFPKARDLAEKLFNSPELGFKEFRTSKIIENELKRIDSKLKAEHYLKTGLKVVFDNHRKKTIGVIAEMDALYQPKHFNADPETGAAHACGHYTQVVIALAMINELVKSSKLKDFGTNLAFIFTPSEEFVDLDWRQKQKDEGKLTYYGGKQEAIKQGVFDDIDYCVSVHAIGEQFKNRTIELNCDLAGFNFKYFDFYGKASHAAFAPEAGVNAQSIATLFTTALAMQRQQLKDPNRIRFNPVMIGENTESINVIPDHVKMGSDLRFFNVNYAQTIMQHFDNAAKGCALALGGQVEINTQVGYLPLHSNRDMNALVKKTFEADDRIPDLIDDRGYTMAAGDIGDVGFLIPAIQIGYGGWEGTIHGSDFKLIDPEFVLKIFPEFVFNSVLNISHNLGKVKSYRHSKEEYLQALEGMEK
;
A
#
# COMPACT_ATOMS: atom_id res chain seq x y z
N MET A 1 2.11 32.91 15.40
CA MET A 1 1.31 32.03 14.52
C MET A 1 2.30 31.16 13.76
N SER A 2 2.16 29.83 13.85
CA SER A 2 3.06 28.87 13.17
C SER A 2 2.97 29.01 11.64
N TYR A 3 3.99 28.56 10.93
CA TYR A 3 3.92 28.56 9.46
C TYR A 3 2.88 27.55 8.95
N PHE A 4 2.54 26.50 9.70
CA PHE A 4 1.39 25.62 9.40
C PHE A 4 0.09 26.40 9.34
N SER A 5 -0.17 27.27 10.34
CA SER A 5 -1.36 28.13 10.35
C SER A 5 -1.40 29.12 9.17
N ARG A 6 -0.24 29.67 8.78
CA ARG A 6 -0.14 30.58 7.61
C ARG A 6 -0.30 29.84 6.29
N TYR A 7 0.14 28.59 6.24
CA TYR A 7 0.05 27.76 5.04
C TYR A 7 -1.35 27.15 4.84
N PHE A 8 -2.16 27.03 5.88
CA PHE A 8 -3.44 26.34 5.87
C PHE A 8 -4.40 26.74 4.73
N PRO A 9 -4.60 28.03 4.40
CA PRO A 9 -5.42 28.38 3.24
C PRO A 9 -4.89 27.76 1.94
N LYS A 10 -3.58 27.75 1.75
CA LYS A 10 -2.93 27.15 0.59
C LYS A 10 -3.02 25.62 0.61
N ALA A 11 -2.89 25.01 1.78
CA ALA A 11 -3.07 23.56 1.97
C ALA A 11 -4.48 23.11 1.54
N ARG A 12 -5.52 23.88 1.87
CA ARG A 12 -6.88 23.62 1.43
C ARG A 12 -7.03 23.69 -0.10
N ASP A 13 -6.50 24.76 -0.73
CA ASP A 13 -6.53 24.90 -2.18
C ASP A 13 -5.84 23.73 -2.89
N LEU A 14 -4.70 23.28 -2.35
CA LEU A 14 -3.96 22.13 -2.89
C LEU A 14 -4.74 20.83 -2.73
N ALA A 15 -5.31 20.60 -1.55
CA ALA A 15 -6.12 19.42 -1.29
C ALA A 15 -7.33 19.35 -2.24
N GLU A 16 -8.06 20.47 -2.43
CA GLU A 16 -9.16 20.55 -3.37
C GLU A 16 -8.72 20.30 -4.81
N LYS A 17 -7.62 20.91 -5.22
CA LYS A 17 -7.05 20.72 -6.57
C LYS A 17 -6.64 19.27 -6.83
N LEU A 18 -5.98 18.63 -5.88
CA LEU A 18 -5.58 17.22 -6.01
C LEU A 18 -6.80 16.31 -5.99
N PHE A 19 -7.74 16.52 -5.07
CA PHE A 19 -8.97 15.76 -4.97
C PHE A 19 -9.77 15.77 -6.27
N ASN A 20 -9.82 16.93 -6.96
CA ASN A 20 -10.52 17.12 -8.24
C ASN A 20 -9.67 16.69 -9.46
N SER A 21 -8.52 16.10 -9.27
CA SER A 21 -7.64 15.64 -10.36
C SER A 21 -7.08 14.25 -10.05
N PRO A 22 -7.94 13.26 -9.73
CA PRO A 22 -7.48 11.91 -9.39
C PRO A 22 -6.81 11.24 -10.59
N GLU A 23 -5.71 10.52 -10.34
CA GLU A 23 -4.97 9.79 -11.34
C GLU A 23 -4.58 8.42 -10.80
N LEU A 24 -4.73 7.36 -11.62
CA LEU A 24 -4.34 5.99 -11.26
C LEU A 24 -2.82 5.86 -11.18
N GLY A 25 -2.37 4.85 -10.45
CA GLY A 25 -0.95 4.59 -10.23
C GLY A 25 -0.11 4.50 -11.50
N PHE A 26 1.12 5.03 -11.44
CA PHE A 26 2.08 5.27 -12.53
C PHE A 26 1.61 6.26 -13.61
N LYS A 27 0.47 6.93 -13.41
CA LYS A 27 -0.11 7.91 -14.34
C LYS A 27 -0.35 9.28 -13.67
N GLU A 28 0.23 9.53 -12.50
CA GLU A 28 0.02 10.71 -11.64
C GLU A 28 0.77 11.97 -12.17
N PHE A 29 0.68 12.23 -13.48
CA PHE A 29 1.43 13.32 -14.12
C PHE A 29 0.98 14.70 -13.67
N ARG A 30 -0.35 14.92 -13.50
CA ARG A 30 -0.91 16.19 -13.01
C ARG A 30 -0.55 16.40 -11.54
N THR A 31 -0.67 15.34 -10.74
CA THR A 31 -0.31 15.31 -9.32
C THR A 31 1.17 15.64 -9.13
N SER A 32 2.07 14.97 -9.85
CA SER A 32 3.51 15.27 -9.87
C SER A 32 3.77 16.73 -10.21
N LYS A 33 3.10 17.27 -11.24
CA LYS A 33 3.24 18.66 -11.65
C LYS A 33 2.73 19.66 -10.61
N ILE A 34 1.65 19.35 -9.90
CA ILE A 34 1.13 20.17 -8.80
C ILE A 34 2.18 20.25 -7.68
N ILE A 35 2.76 19.10 -7.30
CA ILE A 35 3.83 19.02 -6.28
C ILE A 35 5.04 19.87 -6.70
N GLU A 36 5.56 19.69 -7.91
CA GLU A 36 6.70 20.48 -8.41
C GLU A 36 6.45 21.99 -8.37
N ASN A 37 5.27 22.42 -8.82
CA ASN A 37 4.91 23.82 -8.83
C ASN A 37 4.86 24.40 -7.41
N GLU A 38 4.34 23.62 -6.47
CA GLU A 38 4.27 24.03 -5.06
C GLU A 38 5.65 24.06 -4.41
N LEU A 39 6.52 23.09 -4.67
CA LEU A 39 7.93 23.10 -4.22
C LEU A 39 8.65 24.37 -4.70
N LYS A 40 8.51 24.72 -5.97
CA LYS A 40 9.08 25.95 -6.55
C LYS A 40 8.49 27.22 -5.92
N ARG A 41 7.20 27.21 -5.55
CA ARG A 41 6.57 28.33 -4.86
C ARG A 41 7.08 28.48 -3.43
N ILE A 42 7.31 27.36 -2.71
CA ILE A 42 7.89 27.39 -1.36
C ILE A 42 9.30 27.96 -1.40
N ASP A 43 10.17 27.40 -2.26
CA ASP A 43 11.49 27.93 -2.56
C ASP A 43 11.92 27.49 -3.98
N SER A 44 12.24 28.44 -4.83
CA SER A 44 12.70 28.18 -6.21
C SER A 44 13.99 27.37 -6.31
N LYS A 45 14.74 27.24 -5.21
CA LYS A 45 15.98 26.45 -5.13
C LYS A 45 15.72 24.98 -4.80
N LEU A 46 14.53 24.61 -4.36
CA LEU A 46 14.20 23.21 -4.10
C LEU A 46 14.26 22.40 -5.41
N LYS A 47 15.01 21.32 -5.37
CA LYS A 47 15.12 20.37 -6.47
C LYS A 47 14.49 19.06 -6.04
N ALA A 48 13.58 18.53 -6.86
CA ALA A 48 13.07 17.19 -6.72
C ALA A 48 13.79 16.27 -7.73
N GLU A 49 14.24 15.13 -7.25
CA GLU A 49 14.72 14.05 -8.09
C GLU A 49 13.50 13.26 -8.58
N HIS A 50 13.46 12.97 -9.88
CA HIS A 50 12.39 12.19 -10.48
C HIS A 50 12.73 10.71 -10.51
N TYR A 51 11.74 9.87 -10.25
CA TYR A 51 11.81 8.43 -10.44
C TYR A 51 10.47 7.90 -10.95
N LEU A 52 10.44 6.75 -11.61
CA LEU A 52 9.21 6.13 -12.15
C LEU A 52 8.31 7.10 -12.95
N LYS A 53 8.91 8.12 -13.58
CA LYS A 53 8.25 9.20 -14.33
C LYS A 53 7.44 10.20 -13.49
N THR A 54 6.68 9.74 -12.49
CA THR A 54 5.77 10.58 -11.70
C THR A 54 6.21 10.77 -10.25
N GLY A 55 7.00 9.84 -9.70
CA GLY A 55 7.53 9.94 -8.33
C GLY A 55 8.57 11.05 -8.18
N LEU A 56 8.61 11.65 -6.99
CA LEU A 56 9.50 12.76 -6.65
C LEU A 56 10.16 12.53 -5.30
N LYS A 57 11.45 12.85 -5.20
CA LYS A 57 12.20 12.83 -3.93
C LYS A 57 12.87 14.18 -3.71
N VAL A 58 12.69 14.76 -2.53
CA VAL A 58 13.30 16.02 -2.10
C VAL A 58 14.13 15.77 -0.86
N VAL A 59 15.42 16.02 -0.91
CA VAL A 59 16.36 15.80 0.19
C VAL A 59 16.75 17.13 0.83
N PHE A 60 16.68 17.19 2.14
CA PHE A 60 17.19 18.27 2.98
C PHE A 60 18.42 17.77 3.74
N ASP A 61 19.58 18.06 3.20
CA ASP A 61 20.86 17.72 3.82
C ASP A 61 21.16 18.64 5.00
N ASN A 62 21.16 18.08 6.18
CA ASN A 62 21.52 18.71 7.46
C ASN A 62 22.94 18.31 7.90
N HIS A 63 23.74 17.75 7.00
CA HIS A 63 25.07 17.22 7.28
C HIS A 63 25.10 16.20 8.43
N ARG A 64 24.07 15.37 8.52
CA ARG A 64 23.94 14.29 9.52
C ARG A 64 24.22 12.93 8.87
N LYS A 65 24.58 11.96 9.75
CA LYS A 65 24.88 10.60 9.28
C LYS A 65 23.64 9.77 8.90
N LYS A 66 22.46 10.14 9.40
CA LYS A 66 21.22 9.40 9.25
C LYS A 66 20.17 10.26 8.58
N THR A 67 19.33 9.62 7.79
CA THR A 67 18.21 10.26 7.08
C THR A 67 16.88 9.62 7.49
N ILE A 68 15.90 10.44 7.82
CA ILE A 68 14.51 10.04 7.98
C ILE A 68 13.75 10.38 6.70
N GLY A 69 13.15 9.38 6.07
CA GLY A 69 12.21 9.55 4.95
C GLY A 69 10.79 9.78 5.46
N VAL A 70 10.12 10.80 4.92
CA VAL A 70 8.67 11.02 5.07
C VAL A 70 8.03 10.67 3.73
N ILE A 71 7.16 9.66 3.74
CA ILE A 71 6.52 9.13 2.53
C ILE A 71 5.14 9.76 2.39
N ALA A 72 4.79 10.13 1.16
CA ALA A 72 3.47 10.59 0.75
C ALA A 72 3.06 9.89 -0.55
N GLU A 73 1.99 9.14 -0.52
CA GLU A 73 1.40 8.46 -1.66
C GLU A 73 0.63 9.45 -2.53
N MET A 74 0.66 9.24 -3.85
CA MET A 74 0.19 10.23 -4.83
C MET A 74 -1.05 9.80 -5.60
N ASP A 75 -1.26 8.49 -5.71
CA ASP A 75 -2.24 7.91 -6.62
C ASP A 75 -3.67 7.92 -6.05
N ALA A 76 -4.62 7.74 -6.97
CA ALA A 76 -6.02 7.46 -6.73
C ALA A 76 -6.32 6.00 -7.10
N LEU A 77 -7.42 5.46 -6.56
CA LEU A 77 -7.88 4.13 -6.90
C LEU A 77 -9.01 4.15 -7.94
N TYR A 78 -9.30 3.01 -8.54
CA TYR A 78 -10.44 2.84 -9.43
C TYR A 78 -11.73 2.69 -8.63
N GLN A 79 -12.54 3.75 -8.57
CA GLN A 79 -13.86 3.77 -7.90
C GLN A 79 -14.83 4.64 -8.70
N PRO A 80 -15.37 4.12 -9.83
CA PRO A 80 -16.19 4.93 -10.75
C PRO A 80 -17.54 5.38 -10.16
N LYS A 81 -17.96 4.81 -9.01
CA LYS A 81 -19.17 5.22 -8.31
C LYS A 81 -18.93 6.30 -7.26
N HIS A 82 -17.68 6.69 -7.02
CA HIS A 82 -17.37 7.77 -6.08
C HIS A 82 -17.95 9.09 -6.59
N PHE A 83 -18.49 9.91 -5.70
CA PHE A 83 -19.16 11.17 -6.07
C PHE A 83 -18.23 12.16 -6.80
N ASN A 84 -16.92 12.00 -6.69
CA ASN A 84 -15.90 12.82 -7.36
C ASN A 84 -14.97 11.96 -8.25
N ALA A 85 -15.49 10.87 -8.83
CA ALA A 85 -14.71 10.08 -9.75
C ALA A 85 -14.47 10.82 -11.07
N ASP A 86 -13.27 10.66 -11.62
CA ASP A 86 -12.98 11.09 -12.99
C ASP A 86 -13.85 10.26 -13.97
N PRO A 87 -14.66 10.92 -14.82
CA PRO A 87 -15.64 10.22 -15.65
C PRO A 87 -15.00 9.39 -16.79
N GLU A 88 -13.75 9.68 -17.17
CA GLU A 88 -13.07 8.98 -18.26
C GLU A 88 -12.30 7.76 -17.72
N THR A 89 -11.65 7.90 -16.57
CA THR A 89 -10.75 6.89 -16.00
C THR A 89 -11.38 6.09 -14.86
N GLY A 90 -12.44 6.59 -14.24
CA GLY A 90 -13.01 6.03 -13.02
C GLY A 90 -12.12 6.19 -11.78
N ALA A 91 -11.05 6.98 -11.89
CA ALA A 91 -10.16 7.26 -10.77
C ALA A 91 -10.85 8.12 -9.72
N ALA A 92 -10.62 7.84 -8.43
CA ALA A 92 -11.14 8.64 -7.32
C ALA A 92 -10.21 8.59 -6.11
N HIS A 93 -10.07 9.72 -5.41
CA HIS A 93 -9.31 9.79 -4.17
C HIS A 93 -10.14 9.27 -2.97
N ALA A 94 -10.52 7.99 -3.02
CA ALA A 94 -11.29 7.32 -1.97
C ALA A 94 -10.41 6.59 -0.92
N CYS A 95 -9.08 6.85 -0.91
CA CYS A 95 -8.13 6.39 0.10
C CYS A 95 -7.44 7.53 0.88
N GLY A 96 -7.61 8.78 0.44
CA GLY A 96 -7.08 9.95 1.15
C GLY A 96 -5.64 10.33 0.81
N HIS A 97 -4.96 9.69 -0.15
CA HIS A 97 -3.56 9.93 -0.51
C HIS A 97 -3.25 11.39 -0.84
N TYR A 98 -4.17 12.10 -1.50
CA TYR A 98 -3.99 13.53 -1.80
C TYR A 98 -3.70 14.37 -0.54
N THR A 99 -4.19 13.98 0.64
CA THR A 99 -3.90 14.69 1.89
C THR A 99 -2.49 14.38 2.40
N GLN A 100 -1.95 13.19 2.16
CA GLN A 100 -0.55 12.87 2.47
C GLN A 100 0.41 13.80 1.71
N VAL A 101 0.13 14.04 0.43
CA VAL A 101 0.89 15.00 -0.40
C VAL A 101 0.86 16.40 0.24
N VAL A 102 -0.31 16.86 0.67
CA VAL A 102 -0.46 18.19 1.28
C VAL A 102 0.22 18.25 2.65
N ILE A 103 0.15 17.19 3.46
CA ILE A 103 0.85 17.06 4.74
C ILE A 103 2.37 17.21 4.53
N ALA A 104 2.94 16.47 3.58
CA ALA A 104 4.36 16.54 3.26
C ALA A 104 4.77 17.96 2.78
N LEU A 105 3.99 18.59 1.90
CA LEU A 105 4.23 19.94 1.42
C LEU A 105 4.14 20.99 2.55
N ALA A 106 3.22 20.82 3.50
CA ALA A 106 3.10 21.70 4.67
C ALA A 106 4.35 21.57 5.58
N MET A 107 4.86 20.36 5.77
CA MET A 107 6.10 20.11 6.52
C MET A 107 7.31 20.74 5.80
N ILE A 108 7.42 20.60 4.49
CA ILE A 108 8.47 21.25 3.67
C ILE A 108 8.38 22.76 3.80
N ASN A 109 7.18 23.33 3.73
CA ASN A 109 6.99 24.78 3.90
C ASN A 109 7.45 25.24 5.29
N GLU A 110 7.12 24.49 6.36
CA GLU A 110 7.63 24.79 7.71
C GLU A 110 9.15 24.76 7.75
N LEU A 111 9.80 23.70 7.26
CA LEU A 111 11.26 23.58 7.25
C LEU A 111 11.94 24.78 6.58
N VAL A 112 11.46 25.17 5.40
CA VAL A 112 12.06 26.26 4.62
C VAL A 112 11.82 27.61 5.27
N LYS A 113 10.57 27.91 5.67
CA LYS A 113 10.19 29.25 6.15
C LYS A 113 10.65 29.52 7.58
N SER A 114 10.77 28.49 8.44
CA SER A 114 11.23 28.63 9.82
C SER A 114 12.73 28.41 9.99
N SER A 115 13.44 27.93 8.96
CA SER A 115 14.86 27.53 9.03
C SER A 115 15.13 26.46 10.11
N LYS A 116 14.15 25.62 10.41
CA LYS A 116 14.23 24.59 11.47
C LYS A 116 14.99 23.33 11.07
N LEU A 117 15.48 23.20 9.84
CA LEU A 117 16.25 22.01 9.45
C LEU A 117 17.39 21.72 10.42
N LYS A 118 18.12 22.77 10.87
CA LYS A 118 19.23 22.67 11.83
C LYS A 118 18.84 22.06 13.18
N ASP A 119 17.56 22.13 13.54
CA ASP A 119 17.03 21.61 14.80
C ASP A 119 16.88 20.07 14.76
N PHE A 120 16.95 19.44 13.58
CA PHE A 120 16.86 17.99 13.44
C PHE A 120 18.21 17.31 13.69
N GLY A 121 18.17 16.16 14.35
CA GLY A 121 19.33 15.29 14.55
C GLY A 121 19.70 14.46 13.32
N THR A 122 18.93 14.58 12.23
CA THR A 122 19.06 13.81 10.98
C THR A 122 18.97 14.71 9.76
N ASN A 123 19.31 14.18 8.58
CA ASN A 123 18.81 14.68 7.32
C ASN A 123 17.34 14.28 7.19
N LEU A 124 16.60 14.94 6.27
CA LEU A 124 15.22 14.62 5.95
C LEU A 124 15.07 14.39 4.44
N ALA A 125 14.28 13.42 4.08
CA ALA A 125 13.86 13.20 2.69
C ALA A 125 12.33 13.12 2.63
N PHE A 126 11.73 13.85 1.68
CA PHE A 126 10.31 13.73 1.38
C PHE A 126 10.17 12.95 0.08
N ILE A 127 9.45 11.85 0.13
CA ILE A 127 9.36 10.87 -0.96
C ILE A 127 7.89 10.77 -1.36
N PHE A 128 7.55 11.39 -2.50
CA PHE A 128 6.23 11.32 -3.09
C PHE A 128 6.16 10.07 -3.97
N THR A 129 5.47 9.04 -3.50
CA THR A 129 5.48 7.72 -4.13
C THR A 129 4.26 7.51 -5.02
N PRO A 130 4.45 7.10 -6.29
CA PRO A 130 3.35 6.70 -7.16
C PRO A 130 2.87 5.30 -6.80
N SER A 131 1.64 4.98 -7.22
CA SER A 131 1.15 3.61 -7.39
C SER A 131 1.18 2.74 -6.12
N GLU A 132 0.58 3.23 -5.04
CA GLU A 132 0.35 2.41 -3.85
C GLU A 132 -0.81 1.43 -4.07
N GLU A 133 -1.89 1.87 -4.71
CA GLU A 133 -3.08 1.07 -4.95
C GLU A 133 -2.82 -0.05 -5.98
N PHE A 134 -3.18 -1.28 -5.62
CA PHE A 134 -2.94 -2.46 -6.45
C PHE A 134 -4.09 -2.66 -7.46
N VAL A 135 -4.26 -1.70 -8.36
CA VAL A 135 -5.33 -1.62 -9.37
C VAL A 135 -4.76 -1.51 -10.79
N ASP A 136 -5.63 -1.56 -11.82
CA ASP A 136 -5.24 -1.45 -13.24
C ASP A 136 -4.20 -2.53 -13.66
N LEU A 137 -4.39 -3.75 -13.14
CA LEU A 137 -3.39 -4.83 -13.24
C LEU A 137 -3.13 -5.28 -14.68
N ASP A 138 -4.13 -5.25 -15.55
CA ASP A 138 -3.95 -5.61 -16.97
C ASP A 138 -3.00 -4.64 -17.69
N TRP A 139 -3.12 -3.35 -17.39
CA TRP A 139 -2.21 -2.35 -17.95
C TRP A 139 -0.80 -2.53 -17.36
N ARG A 140 -0.70 -2.76 -16.03
CA ARG A 140 0.60 -2.99 -15.38
C ARG A 140 1.27 -4.27 -15.90
N GLN A 141 0.49 -5.33 -16.16
CA GLN A 141 1.01 -6.55 -16.78
C GLN A 141 1.63 -6.26 -18.15
N LYS A 142 0.94 -5.50 -19.02
CA LYS A 142 1.51 -5.06 -20.30
C LYS A 142 2.80 -4.27 -20.13
N GLN A 143 2.89 -3.40 -19.11
CA GLN A 143 4.13 -2.68 -18.82
C GLN A 143 5.25 -3.61 -18.35
N LYS A 144 4.93 -4.68 -17.62
CA LYS A 144 5.89 -5.74 -17.25
C LYS A 144 6.35 -6.51 -18.47
N ASP A 145 5.44 -6.94 -19.34
CA ASP A 145 5.74 -7.68 -20.56
C ASP A 145 6.62 -6.86 -21.53
N GLU A 146 6.45 -5.54 -21.53
CA GLU A 146 7.27 -4.60 -22.29
C GLU A 146 8.61 -4.24 -21.58
N GLY A 147 8.88 -4.80 -20.41
CA GLY A 147 10.10 -4.54 -19.62
C GLY A 147 10.18 -3.13 -19.02
N LYS A 148 9.08 -2.39 -18.95
CA LYS A 148 9.00 -1.04 -18.37
C LYS A 148 8.79 -1.04 -16.87
N LEU A 149 8.14 -2.08 -16.34
CA LEU A 149 7.98 -2.36 -14.93
C LEU A 149 8.46 -3.78 -14.63
N THR A 150 8.84 -4.02 -13.38
CA THR A 150 9.13 -5.36 -12.85
C THR A 150 8.07 -5.78 -11.86
N TYR A 151 7.60 -4.85 -11.05
CA TYR A 151 6.63 -5.05 -9.99
C TYR A 151 5.36 -4.24 -10.25
N TYR A 152 4.28 -4.60 -9.56
CA TYR A 152 3.00 -3.87 -9.67
C TYR A 152 2.94 -2.66 -8.74
N GLY A 153 3.69 -2.64 -7.63
CA GLY A 153 3.67 -1.60 -6.62
C GLY A 153 4.72 -0.52 -6.84
N GLY A 154 4.38 0.72 -6.51
CA GLY A 154 5.27 1.87 -6.69
C GLY A 154 6.49 1.84 -5.78
N LYS A 155 6.33 1.50 -4.48
CA LYS A 155 7.47 1.40 -3.56
C LYS A 155 8.38 0.22 -3.90
N GLN A 156 7.84 -0.89 -4.44
CA GLN A 156 8.63 -2.01 -4.93
C GLN A 156 9.58 -1.57 -6.06
N GLU A 157 9.04 -0.87 -7.06
CA GLU A 157 9.83 -0.30 -8.16
C GLU A 157 10.82 0.77 -7.67
N ALA A 158 10.41 1.64 -6.72
CA ALA A 158 11.27 2.65 -6.13
C ALA A 158 12.45 2.03 -5.37
N ILE A 159 12.23 0.96 -4.61
CA ILE A 159 13.29 0.19 -3.94
C ILE A 159 14.27 -0.39 -4.95
N LYS A 160 13.75 -1.01 -6.02
CA LYS A 160 14.59 -1.53 -7.10
C LYS A 160 15.46 -0.45 -7.73
N GLN A 161 14.94 0.77 -7.91
CA GLN A 161 15.67 1.91 -8.45
C GLN A 161 16.62 2.59 -7.43
N GLY A 162 16.64 2.15 -6.17
CA GLY A 162 17.54 2.69 -5.14
C GLY A 162 17.04 3.97 -4.47
N VAL A 163 15.77 4.32 -4.61
CA VAL A 163 15.19 5.55 -4.01
C VAL A 163 15.33 5.58 -2.49
N PHE A 164 15.40 4.40 -1.85
CA PHE A 164 15.52 4.23 -0.41
C PHE A 164 16.94 3.88 0.07
N ASP A 165 17.95 3.86 -0.80
CA ASP A 165 19.30 3.42 -0.45
C ASP A 165 19.98 4.32 0.59
N ASP A 166 19.65 5.61 0.61
CA ASP A 166 20.18 6.63 1.54
C ASP A 166 19.21 6.95 2.71
N ILE A 167 18.13 6.19 2.86
CA ILE A 167 17.14 6.36 3.93
C ILE A 167 17.38 5.33 5.03
N ASP A 168 17.38 5.75 6.29
CA ASP A 168 17.63 4.89 7.45
C ASP A 168 16.37 4.56 8.24
N TYR A 169 15.38 5.44 8.23
CA TYR A 169 14.09 5.31 8.93
C TYR A 169 12.99 5.91 8.06
N CYS A 170 11.79 5.36 8.13
CA CYS A 170 10.65 5.91 7.39
C CYS A 170 9.47 6.21 8.31
N VAL A 171 8.81 7.34 8.03
CA VAL A 171 7.52 7.72 8.57
C VAL A 171 6.54 7.90 7.42
N SER A 172 5.44 7.15 7.45
CA SER A 172 4.29 7.33 6.60
C SER A 172 3.09 7.74 7.42
N VAL A 173 2.07 8.29 6.77
CA VAL A 173 0.80 8.64 7.39
C VAL A 173 -0.34 8.11 6.52
N HIS A 174 -1.45 7.69 7.13
CA HIS A 174 -2.57 7.15 6.34
C HIS A 174 -3.92 7.49 6.97
N ALA A 175 -4.92 7.78 6.13
CA ALA A 175 -6.29 7.98 6.56
C ALA A 175 -6.84 6.70 7.23
N ILE A 176 -7.54 6.84 8.36
CA ILE A 176 -8.24 5.70 8.99
C ILE A 176 -9.65 5.64 8.39
N GLY A 177 -10.02 4.46 7.89
CA GLY A 177 -11.32 4.21 7.28
C GLY A 177 -12.49 4.09 8.26
N GLU A 178 -12.35 4.66 9.45
CA GLU A 178 -13.37 4.68 10.50
C GLU A 178 -13.77 6.12 10.82
N GLN A 179 -15.03 6.34 11.13
CA GLN A 179 -15.51 7.64 11.58
C GLN A 179 -15.33 7.78 13.10
N PHE A 180 -14.64 8.83 13.51
CA PHE A 180 -14.40 9.15 14.91
C PHE A 180 -15.19 10.38 15.34
N LYS A 181 -15.59 10.41 16.61
CA LYS A 181 -16.25 11.57 17.21
C LYS A 181 -15.28 12.74 17.39
N ASN A 182 -14.04 12.44 17.70
CA ASN A 182 -12.99 13.42 18.01
C ASN A 182 -11.83 13.26 17.01
N ARG A 183 -10.91 14.22 17.00
CA ARG A 183 -9.64 14.14 16.30
C ARG A 183 -8.81 13.01 16.88
N THR A 184 -8.58 11.98 16.10
CA THR A 184 -7.97 10.71 16.54
C THR A 184 -6.74 10.41 15.71
N ILE A 185 -5.70 9.92 16.35
CA ILE A 185 -4.57 9.28 15.68
C ILE A 185 -4.46 7.82 16.10
N GLU A 186 -3.78 7.03 15.27
CA GLU A 186 -3.57 5.60 15.49
C GLU A 186 -2.10 5.26 15.35
N LEU A 187 -1.60 4.45 16.27
CA LEU A 187 -0.25 3.93 16.31
C LEU A 187 -0.26 2.40 16.38
N ASN A 188 0.92 1.82 16.18
CA ASN A 188 1.16 0.40 16.40
C ASN A 188 0.19 -0.53 15.65
N CYS A 189 -0.16 -0.18 14.40
CA CYS A 189 -0.92 -1.03 13.50
C CYS A 189 0.04 -1.77 12.56
N ASP A 190 0.07 -3.10 12.67
CA ASP A 190 0.75 -3.94 11.69
C ASP A 190 -0.17 -4.17 10.48
N LEU A 191 0.39 -4.13 9.27
CA LEU A 191 -0.34 -4.37 8.03
C LEU A 191 0.00 -5.75 7.46
N ALA A 192 -0.99 -6.43 6.92
CA ALA A 192 -0.74 -7.69 6.24
C ALA A 192 0.04 -7.48 4.93
N GLY A 193 0.88 -8.45 4.59
CA GLY A 193 1.31 -8.65 3.22
C GLY A 193 0.24 -9.41 2.44
N PHE A 194 0.34 -9.40 1.11
CA PHE A 194 -0.57 -10.17 0.28
C PHE A 194 0.05 -10.61 -1.04
N ASN A 195 -0.54 -11.67 -1.62
CA ASN A 195 -0.34 -12.11 -2.99
C ASN A 195 -1.69 -12.47 -3.61
N PHE A 196 -1.82 -12.30 -4.91
CA PHE A 196 -2.89 -12.90 -5.68
C PHE A 196 -2.38 -14.15 -6.38
N LYS A 197 -3.08 -15.28 -6.17
CA LYS A 197 -2.81 -16.53 -6.88
C LYS A 197 -3.95 -16.84 -7.83
N TYR A 198 -3.60 -17.22 -9.05
CA TYR A 198 -4.54 -17.63 -10.08
C TYR A 198 -4.28 -19.07 -10.45
N PHE A 199 -5.36 -19.79 -10.72
CA PHE A 199 -5.36 -21.21 -11.07
C PHE A 199 -6.27 -21.38 -12.30
N ASP A 200 -5.68 -21.71 -13.42
CA ASP A 200 -6.40 -22.06 -14.64
C ASP A 200 -6.48 -23.58 -14.73
N PHE A 201 -7.67 -24.14 -14.42
CA PHE A 201 -7.95 -25.57 -14.49
C PHE A 201 -8.44 -25.94 -15.88
N TYR A 202 -7.78 -26.92 -16.49
CA TYR A 202 -8.10 -27.44 -17.79
C TYR A 202 -8.60 -28.85 -17.70
N GLY A 203 -9.69 -29.11 -18.44
CA GLY A 203 -10.33 -30.40 -18.61
C GLY A 203 -10.51 -30.75 -20.10
N LYS A 204 -11.66 -31.33 -20.42
CA LYS A 204 -12.05 -31.71 -21.78
C LYS A 204 -13.55 -31.60 -21.94
N ALA A 205 -14.00 -30.78 -22.89
CA ALA A 205 -15.42 -30.64 -23.18
C ALA A 205 -16.01 -31.94 -23.73
N SER A 206 -17.26 -32.21 -23.36
CA SER A 206 -18.08 -33.27 -23.89
C SER A 206 -19.56 -32.98 -23.66
N HIS A 207 -20.45 -33.69 -24.39
CA HIS A 207 -21.88 -33.57 -24.15
C HIS A 207 -22.27 -34.26 -22.82
N ALA A 208 -22.77 -33.47 -21.89
CA ALA A 208 -22.95 -33.89 -20.48
C ALA A 208 -23.90 -35.09 -20.29
N ALA A 209 -24.85 -35.31 -21.21
CA ALA A 209 -25.79 -36.42 -21.15
C ALA A 209 -25.49 -37.55 -22.15
N PHE A 210 -24.89 -37.24 -23.32
CA PHE A 210 -24.67 -38.22 -24.38
C PHE A 210 -23.33 -38.97 -24.23
N ALA A 211 -22.27 -38.29 -23.85
CA ALA A 211 -20.94 -38.87 -23.73
C ALA A 211 -20.18 -38.29 -22.55
N PRO A 212 -20.70 -38.34 -21.31
CA PRO A 212 -20.04 -37.75 -20.13
C PRO A 212 -18.68 -38.39 -19.84
N GLU A 213 -18.50 -39.66 -20.16
CA GLU A 213 -17.26 -40.43 -20.00
C GLU A 213 -16.10 -39.96 -20.89
N ALA A 214 -16.42 -39.24 -21.97
CA ALA A 214 -15.41 -38.69 -22.88
C ALA A 214 -14.86 -37.31 -22.41
N GLY A 215 -15.49 -36.71 -21.41
CA GLY A 215 -15.15 -35.41 -20.86
C GLY A 215 -14.31 -35.45 -19.58
N VAL A 216 -13.66 -34.32 -19.27
CA VAL A 216 -13.03 -34.03 -17.98
C VAL A 216 -13.53 -32.68 -17.49
N ASN A 217 -14.24 -32.68 -16.38
CA ASN A 217 -14.95 -31.49 -15.89
C ASN A 217 -14.00 -30.56 -15.08
N ALA A 218 -13.58 -29.45 -15.67
CA ALA A 218 -12.72 -28.45 -15.02
C ALA A 218 -13.39 -27.81 -13.80
N GLN A 219 -14.74 -27.66 -13.80
CA GLN A 219 -15.46 -27.11 -12.64
C GLN A 219 -15.44 -28.09 -11.46
N SER A 220 -15.49 -29.40 -11.71
CA SER A 220 -15.34 -30.39 -10.64
C SER A 220 -13.96 -30.34 -10.00
N ILE A 221 -12.90 -30.12 -10.80
CA ILE A 221 -11.53 -29.92 -10.31
C ILE A 221 -11.48 -28.69 -9.42
N ALA A 222 -11.98 -27.54 -9.88
CA ALA A 222 -12.02 -26.28 -9.13
C ALA A 222 -12.81 -26.40 -7.80
N THR A 223 -13.93 -27.15 -7.83
CA THR A 223 -14.74 -27.43 -6.63
C THR A 223 -13.99 -28.31 -5.63
N LEU A 224 -13.31 -29.36 -6.09
CA LEU A 224 -12.46 -30.21 -5.25
C LEU A 224 -11.31 -29.43 -4.64
N PHE A 225 -10.67 -28.56 -5.41
CA PHE A 225 -9.61 -27.66 -4.93
C PHE A 225 -10.12 -26.71 -3.85
N THR A 226 -11.26 -26.06 -4.04
CA THR A 226 -11.89 -25.19 -3.01
C THR A 226 -12.13 -25.97 -1.72
N THR A 227 -12.61 -27.21 -1.84
CA THR A 227 -12.85 -28.10 -0.69
C THR A 227 -11.52 -28.45 0.02
N ALA A 228 -10.47 -28.79 -0.75
CA ALA A 228 -9.16 -29.09 -0.21
C ALA A 228 -8.56 -27.92 0.56
N LEU A 229 -8.68 -26.69 0.02
CA LEU A 229 -8.24 -25.47 0.72
C LEU A 229 -9.03 -25.23 2.02
N ALA A 230 -10.35 -25.47 2.00
CA ALA A 230 -11.18 -25.33 3.20
C ALA A 230 -10.74 -26.30 4.30
N MET A 231 -10.38 -27.53 3.95
CA MET A 231 -9.87 -28.53 4.90
C MET A 231 -8.49 -28.17 5.47
N GLN A 232 -7.64 -27.49 4.71
CA GLN A 232 -6.32 -27.05 5.17
C GLN A 232 -6.41 -25.95 6.25
N ARG A 233 -7.52 -25.21 6.35
CA ARG A 233 -7.67 -24.11 7.34
C ARG A 233 -7.40 -24.57 8.77
N GLN A 234 -7.81 -25.79 9.14
CA GLN A 234 -7.59 -26.34 10.48
C GLN A 234 -6.10 -26.54 10.82
N GLN A 235 -5.24 -26.65 9.82
CA GLN A 235 -3.81 -26.91 9.98
C GLN A 235 -2.95 -25.65 9.95
N LEU A 236 -3.56 -24.47 9.78
CA LEU A 236 -2.84 -23.20 9.79
C LEU A 236 -2.41 -22.83 11.21
N LYS A 237 -1.19 -22.32 11.35
CA LYS A 237 -0.67 -21.83 12.63
C LYS A 237 -1.31 -20.47 12.97
N ASP A 238 -2.08 -20.39 14.04
CA ASP A 238 -2.79 -19.19 14.48
C ASP A 238 -1.92 -17.91 14.55
N PRO A 239 -0.68 -17.95 15.09
CA PRO A 239 0.14 -16.76 15.18
C PRO A 239 0.50 -16.11 13.84
N ASN A 240 0.41 -16.87 12.73
CA ASN A 240 0.78 -16.36 11.40
C ASN A 240 -0.39 -15.67 10.66
N ARG A 241 -1.60 -15.72 11.20
CA ARG A 241 -2.76 -14.94 10.75
C ARG A 241 -2.98 -14.98 9.23
N ILE A 242 -3.06 -16.19 8.67
CA ILE A 242 -3.30 -16.39 7.24
C ILE A 242 -4.77 -16.18 6.91
N ARG A 243 -5.08 -15.42 5.84
CA ARG A 243 -6.40 -15.37 5.21
C ARG A 243 -6.28 -15.65 3.72
N PHE A 244 -7.28 -16.34 3.18
CA PHE A 244 -7.42 -16.58 1.75
C PHE A 244 -8.90 -16.70 1.36
N ASN A 245 -9.20 -16.34 0.12
CA ASN A 245 -10.55 -16.30 -0.40
C ASN A 245 -10.58 -16.83 -1.84
N PRO A 246 -10.72 -18.16 -2.06
CA PRO A 246 -10.80 -18.72 -3.41
C PRO A 246 -12.14 -18.36 -4.05
N VAL A 247 -12.08 -17.79 -5.24
CA VAL A 247 -13.23 -17.40 -6.06
C VAL A 247 -13.06 -17.86 -7.50
N MET A 248 -14.16 -18.25 -8.15
CA MET A 248 -14.18 -18.46 -9.59
C MET A 248 -14.24 -17.11 -10.30
N ILE A 249 -13.48 -16.96 -11.38
CA ILE A 249 -13.32 -15.70 -12.10
C ILE A 249 -13.78 -15.89 -13.55
N GLY A 250 -14.53 -14.92 -14.08
CA GLY A 250 -14.98 -14.90 -15.48
C GLY A 250 -16.16 -15.82 -15.78
N GLU A 251 -16.46 -15.94 -17.07
CA GLU A 251 -17.53 -16.81 -17.59
C GLU A 251 -16.99 -18.24 -17.74
N ASN A 252 -17.58 -19.18 -17.01
CA ASN A 252 -17.09 -20.55 -16.96
C ASN A 252 -17.76 -21.46 -18.01
N THR A 253 -19.00 -21.17 -18.40
CA THR A 253 -19.74 -21.90 -19.45
C THR A 253 -21.03 -21.15 -19.83
N GLU A 254 -21.35 -21.14 -21.12
CA GLU A 254 -22.64 -20.62 -21.63
C GLU A 254 -23.69 -21.71 -21.72
N SER A 255 -23.31 -22.99 -21.64
CA SER A 255 -24.18 -24.12 -21.94
C SER A 255 -24.15 -25.18 -20.83
N ILE A 256 -25.32 -25.45 -20.25
CA ILE A 256 -25.50 -26.42 -19.14
C ILE A 256 -25.40 -27.88 -19.59
N ASN A 257 -25.48 -28.16 -20.91
CA ASN A 257 -25.37 -29.50 -21.46
C ASN A 257 -23.97 -29.84 -22.00
N VAL A 258 -22.97 -28.98 -21.72
CA VAL A 258 -21.57 -29.18 -22.06
C VAL A 258 -20.75 -29.26 -20.75
N ILE A 259 -19.89 -30.26 -20.65
CA ILE A 259 -18.89 -30.37 -19.59
C ILE A 259 -17.87 -29.25 -19.77
N PRO A 260 -17.65 -28.34 -18.80
CA PRO A 260 -16.68 -27.26 -18.93
C PRO A 260 -15.25 -27.80 -18.99
N ASP A 261 -14.50 -27.34 -19.96
CA ASP A 261 -13.10 -27.73 -20.19
C ASP A 261 -12.08 -26.71 -19.65
N HIS A 262 -12.55 -25.54 -19.20
CA HIS A 262 -11.70 -24.53 -18.57
C HIS A 262 -12.45 -23.82 -17.44
N VAL A 263 -11.78 -23.62 -16.30
CA VAL A 263 -12.25 -22.80 -15.20
C VAL A 263 -11.09 -22.03 -14.61
N LYS A 264 -11.23 -20.72 -14.51
CA LYS A 264 -10.26 -19.83 -13.84
C LYS A 264 -10.70 -19.56 -12.42
N MET A 265 -9.78 -19.70 -11.48
CA MET A 265 -9.95 -19.30 -10.08
C MET A 265 -8.87 -18.31 -9.68
N GLY A 266 -9.20 -17.48 -8.68
CA GLY A 266 -8.22 -16.62 -8.00
C GLY A 266 -8.39 -16.71 -6.50
N SER A 267 -7.33 -16.40 -5.77
CA SER A 267 -7.37 -16.23 -4.31
C SER A 267 -6.48 -15.08 -3.89
N ASP A 268 -7.04 -14.16 -3.10
CA ASP A 268 -6.27 -13.25 -2.25
C ASP A 268 -5.70 -14.07 -1.08
N LEU A 269 -4.38 -14.02 -0.91
CA LEU A 269 -3.67 -14.63 0.22
C LEU A 269 -3.02 -13.53 1.05
N ARG A 270 -3.48 -13.36 2.30
CA ARG A 270 -2.97 -12.37 3.26
C ARG A 270 -2.16 -13.03 4.36
N PHE A 271 -1.05 -12.39 4.78
CA PHE A 271 -0.10 -12.97 5.73
C PHE A 271 0.68 -11.89 6.51
N PHE A 272 1.29 -12.31 7.64
CA PHE A 272 2.24 -11.49 8.42
C PHE A 272 3.65 -12.07 8.49
N ASN A 273 3.85 -13.30 8.01
CA ASN A 273 5.16 -13.96 7.99
C ASN A 273 5.44 -14.47 6.58
N VAL A 274 6.44 -13.89 5.92
CA VAL A 274 6.81 -14.19 4.53
C VAL A 274 7.18 -15.67 4.35
N ASN A 275 8.04 -16.20 5.21
CA ASN A 275 8.49 -17.60 5.08
C ASN A 275 7.33 -18.59 5.27
N TYR A 276 6.42 -18.29 6.20
CA TYR A 276 5.25 -19.13 6.39
C TYR A 276 4.26 -19.01 5.21
N ALA A 277 4.11 -17.80 4.65
CA ALA A 277 3.30 -17.60 3.46
C ALA A 277 3.80 -18.42 2.27
N GLN A 278 5.10 -18.46 2.03
CA GLN A 278 5.73 -19.31 1.00
C GLN A 278 5.37 -20.78 1.21
N THR A 279 5.43 -21.28 2.46
CA THR A 279 5.02 -22.65 2.78
C THR A 279 3.54 -22.89 2.44
N ILE A 280 2.66 -21.95 2.77
CA ILE A 280 1.22 -22.09 2.50
C ILE A 280 0.92 -22.00 1.00
N MET A 281 1.62 -21.14 0.26
CA MET A 281 1.49 -21.08 -1.20
C MET A 281 1.87 -22.41 -1.86
N GLN A 282 2.96 -23.04 -1.40
CA GLN A 282 3.34 -24.36 -1.89
C GLN A 282 2.27 -25.43 -1.57
N HIS A 283 1.60 -25.34 -0.42
CA HIS A 283 0.47 -26.23 -0.11
C HIS A 283 -0.71 -26.01 -1.06
N PHE A 284 -0.99 -24.75 -1.43
CA PHE A 284 -2.04 -24.44 -2.40
C PHE A 284 -1.71 -24.99 -3.78
N ASP A 285 -0.48 -24.83 -4.22
CA ASP A 285 -0.02 -25.35 -5.50
C ASP A 285 -0.09 -26.87 -5.57
N ASN A 286 0.33 -27.54 -4.50
CA ASN A 286 0.24 -29.00 -4.39
C ASN A 286 -1.22 -29.48 -4.37
N ALA A 287 -2.10 -28.76 -3.67
CA ALA A 287 -3.52 -29.08 -3.67
C ALA A 287 -4.16 -28.90 -5.06
N ALA A 288 -3.83 -27.81 -5.77
CA ALA A 288 -4.33 -27.58 -7.12
C ALA A 288 -3.86 -28.68 -8.09
N LYS A 289 -2.57 -28.99 -8.10
CA LYS A 289 -1.98 -30.07 -8.90
C LYS A 289 -2.58 -31.43 -8.55
N GLY A 290 -2.74 -31.73 -7.26
CA GLY A 290 -3.33 -32.98 -6.80
C GLY A 290 -4.80 -33.14 -7.20
N CYS A 291 -5.61 -32.09 -7.10
CA CYS A 291 -7.00 -32.10 -7.53
C CYS A 291 -7.16 -32.26 -9.06
N ALA A 292 -6.32 -31.57 -9.83
CA ALA A 292 -6.31 -31.71 -11.28
C ALA A 292 -5.94 -33.13 -11.69
N LEU A 293 -4.88 -33.69 -11.12
CA LEU A 293 -4.44 -35.06 -11.38
C LEU A 293 -5.53 -36.10 -11.02
N ALA A 294 -6.15 -35.93 -9.85
CA ALA A 294 -7.17 -36.87 -9.34
C ALA A 294 -8.39 -37.01 -10.27
N LEU A 295 -8.73 -35.93 -11.00
CA LEU A 295 -9.88 -35.88 -11.91
C LEU A 295 -9.48 -35.90 -13.41
N GLY A 296 -8.20 -36.17 -13.70
CA GLY A 296 -7.69 -36.36 -15.08
C GLY A 296 -7.53 -35.07 -15.89
N GLY A 297 -7.45 -33.90 -15.22
CA GLY A 297 -7.19 -32.61 -15.84
C GLY A 297 -5.80 -32.06 -15.55
N GLN A 298 -5.63 -30.79 -15.89
CA GLN A 298 -4.38 -30.03 -15.70
C GLN A 298 -4.64 -28.71 -14.99
N VAL A 299 -3.59 -28.07 -14.47
CA VAL A 299 -3.65 -26.74 -13.87
C VAL A 299 -2.41 -25.92 -14.25
N GLU A 300 -2.64 -24.69 -14.65
CA GLU A 300 -1.62 -23.64 -14.71
C GLU A 300 -1.79 -22.70 -13.52
N ILE A 301 -0.67 -22.33 -12.89
CA ILE A 301 -0.65 -21.52 -11.66
C ILE A 301 0.16 -20.26 -11.95
N ASN A 302 -0.44 -19.11 -11.62
CA ASN A 302 0.22 -17.82 -11.71
C ASN A 302 0.13 -17.10 -10.36
N THR A 303 1.24 -16.50 -9.91
CA THR A 303 1.28 -15.70 -8.69
C THR A 303 1.62 -14.26 -9.05
N GLN A 304 0.74 -13.32 -8.67
CA GLN A 304 1.05 -11.91 -8.70
C GLN A 304 1.49 -11.49 -7.29
N VAL A 305 2.78 -11.20 -7.14
CA VAL A 305 3.35 -10.76 -5.87
C VAL A 305 2.80 -9.38 -5.55
N GLY A 306 2.09 -9.30 -4.43
CA GLY A 306 1.62 -8.06 -3.82
C GLY A 306 2.69 -7.46 -2.91
N TYR A 307 2.30 -7.03 -1.70
CA TYR A 307 3.17 -6.32 -0.77
C TYR A 307 3.65 -7.22 0.38
N LEU A 308 4.83 -6.91 0.89
CA LEU A 308 5.30 -7.51 2.13
C LEU A 308 4.57 -6.91 3.34
N PRO A 309 4.50 -7.62 4.48
CA PRO A 309 3.82 -7.12 5.68
C PRO A 309 4.61 -5.97 6.33
N LEU A 310 3.88 -4.97 6.86
CA LEU A 310 4.48 -3.99 7.76
C LEU A 310 4.42 -4.52 9.20
N HIS A 311 5.59 -4.66 9.82
CA HIS A 311 5.73 -4.73 11.27
C HIS A 311 6.13 -3.36 11.78
N SER A 312 5.14 -2.57 12.23
CA SER A 312 5.33 -1.18 12.65
C SER A 312 6.36 -1.08 13.78
N ASN A 313 7.35 -0.20 13.66
CA ASN A 313 8.43 -0.08 14.64
C ASN A 313 7.91 0.51 15.95
N ARG A 314 7.83 -0.30 17.00
CA ARG A 314 7.26 0.06 18.30
C ARG A 314 8.05 1.15 19.01
N ASP A 315 9.39 1.19 18.85
CA ASP A 315 10.24 2.21 19.48
C ASP A 315 9.99 3.59 18.85
N MET A 316 9.85 3.67 17.52
CA MET A 316 9.49 4.92 16.83
C MET A 316 8.09 5.38 17.26
N ASN A 317 7.11 4.47 17.32
CA ASN A 317 5.75 4.79 17.77
C ASN A 317 5.73 5.29 19.22
N ALA A 318 6.56 4.74 20.10
CA ALA A 318 6.68 5.24 21.48
C ALA A 318 7.21 6.70 21.54
N LEU A 319 8.02 7.12 20.57
CA LEU A 319 8.44 8.51 20.44
C LEU A 319 7.33 9.40 19.88
N VAL A 320 6.52 8.90 18.93
CA VAL A 320 5.32 9.61 18.44
C VAL A 320 4.30 9.78 19.56
N LYS A 321 4.07 8.75 20.39
CA LYS A 321 3.19 8.84 21.55
C LYS A 321 3.58 9.95 22.52
N LYS A 322 4.87 10.16 22.78
CA LYS A 322 5.35 11.27 23.60
C LYS A 322 5.02 12.64 22.99
N THR A 323 5.04 12.75 21.67
CA THR A 323 4.62 13.97 20.99
C THR A 323 3.12 14.18 21.13
N PHE A 324 2.32 13.11 21.04
CA PHE A 324 0.88 13.16 21.29
C PHE A 324 0.57 13.62 22.73
N GLU A 325 1.24 13.08 23.73
CA GLU A 325 1.06 13.46 25.15
C GLU A 325 1.36 14.94 25.43
N ALA A 326 2.08 15.61 24.54
CA ALA A 326 2.41 17.03 24.61
C ALA A 326 1.51 17.93 23.73
N ASP A 327 0.54 17.38 23.01
CA ASP A 327 -0.34 18.11 22.08
C ASP A 327 -1.83 17.90 22.42
N ASP A 328 -2.41 18.87 23.12
CA ASP A 328 -3.80 18.85 23.58
C ASP A 328 -4.85 19.07 22.48
N ARG A 329 -4.40 19.38 21.26
CA ARG A 329 -5.28 19.58 20.09
C ARG A 329 -5.80 18.29 19.47
N ILE A 330 -5.18 17.15 19.83
CA ILE A 330 -5.56 15.81 19.39
C ILE A 330 -5.96 15.01 20.63
N PRO A 331 -7.27 14.90 20.94
CA PRO A 331 -7.72 14.34 22.20
C PRO A 331 -7.64 12.81 22.26
N ASP A 332 -7.71 12.10 21.13
CA ASP A 332 -7.85 10.65 21.13
C ASP A 332 -6.66 9.95 20.46
N LEU A 333 -6.17 8.92 21.13
CA LEU A 333 -5.11 8.02 20.65
C LEU A 333 -5.59 6.56 20.69
N ILE A 334 -5.52 5.90 19.55
CA ILE A 334 -5.50 4.44 19.48
C ILE A 334 -4.02 4.01 19.58
N ASP A 335 -3.56 3.73 20.79
CA ASP A 335 -2.14 3.51 21.09
C ASP A 335 -1.61 2.21 20.47
N ASP A 336 -2.42 1.17 20.46
CA ASP A 336 -2.08 -0.12 19.86
C ASP A 336 -3.30 -0.73 19.15
N ARG A 337 -3.38 -0.55 17.85
CA ARG A 337 -4.38 -1.21 17.00
C ARG A 337 -4.07 -2.72 16.87
N GLY A 338 -2.85 -3.14 17.15
CA GLY A 338 -2.39 -4.50 16.96
C GLY A 338 -2.13 -4.80 15.49
N TYR A 339 -3.17 -5.14 14.73
CA TYR A 339 -3.00 -5.43 13.30
C TYR A 339 -4.29 -5.24 12.52
N THR A 340 -4.15 -5.04 11.22
CA THR A 340 -5.23 -5.13 10.25
C THR A 340 -4.85 -6.07 9.10
N MET A 341 -5.87 -6.68 8.47
CA MET A 341 -5.65 -7.45 7.25
C MET A 341 -5.59 -6.57 5.98
N ALA A 342 -5.72 -5.24 6.12
CA ALA A 342 -5.37 -4.32 5.05
C ALA A 342 -3.86 -4.41 4.76
N ALA A 343 -3.47 -4.13 3.55
CA ALA A 343 -2.08 -4.12 3.11
C ALA A 343 -1.74 -2.74 2.54
N GLY A 344 -0.47 -2.39 2.59
CA GLY A 344 0.09 -1.20 1.96
C GLY A 344 1.55 -1.45 1.62
N ASP A 345 2.03 -0.88 0.54
CA ASP A 345 3.40 -1.09 0.07
C ASP A 345 4.47 -0.42 0.97
N ILE A 346 4.05 0.27 2.03
CA ILE A 346 4.94 0.66 3.14
C ILE A 346 5.56 -0.56 3.83
N GLY A 347 4.94 -1.73 3.76
CA GLY A 347 5.49 -2.99 4.25
C GLY A 347 6.80 -3.37 3.56
N ASP A 348 6.92 -3.11 2.26
CA ASP A 348 8.15 -3.33 1.49
C ASP A 348 9.30 -2.45 1.99
N VAL A 349 9.03 -1.19 2.32
CA VAL A 349 10.00 -0.30 2.97
C VAL A 349 10.32 -0.78 4.38
N GLY A 350 9.29 -1.20 5.13
CA GLY A 350 9.41 -1.75 6.49
C GLY A 350 10.22 -3.05 6.55
N PHE A 351 10.30 -3.80 5.44
CA PHE A 351 11.23 -4.93 5.33
C PHE A 351 12.69 -4.46 5.33
N LEU A 352 12.99 -3.38 4.61
CA LEU A 352 14.37 -2.89 4.47
C LEU A 352 14.90 -2.18 5.70
N ILE A 353 14.08 -1.29 6.30
CA ILE A 353 14.47 -0.35 7.35
C ILE A 353 13.31 -0.14 8.33
N PRO A 354 13.59 0.33 9.57
CA PRO A 354 12.54 0.67 10.52
C PRO A 354 11.55 1.69 9.92
N ALA A 355 10.28 1.32 9.88
CA ALA A 355 9.21 2.14 9.36
C ALA A 355 8.00 2.14 10.29
N ILE A 356 7.25 3.25 10.27
CA ILE A 356 5.95 3.39 10.92
C ILE A 356 4.95 4.01 9.97
N GLN A 357 3.67 3.70 10.20
CA GLN A 357 2.55 4.40 9.61
C GLN A 357 1.67 4.96 10.73
N ILE A 358 1.47 6.28 10.75
CA ILE A 358 0.62 6.98 11.70
C ILE A 358 -0.75 7.14 11.07
N GLY A 359 -1.77 6.51 11.65
CA GLY A 359 -3.15 6.67 11.22
C GLY A 359 -3.74 8.00 11.70
N TYR A 360 -4.63 8.60 10.91
CA TYR A 360 -5.35 9.82 11.29
C TYR A 360 -6.81 9.80 10.85
N GLY A 361 -7.68 10.27 11.74
CA GLY A 361 -9.11 10.47 11.50
C GLY A 361 -9.40 11.76 10.72
N GLY A 362 -10.63 12.24 10.79
CA GLY A 362 -11.10 13.43 10.10
C GLY A 362 -11.87 13.10 8.81
N TRP A 363 -12.34 11.88 8.69
CA TRP A 363 -13.01 11.31 7.52
C TRP A 363 -14.41 10.83 7.85
N GLU A 364 -15.29 10.78 6.85
CA GLU A 364 -16.54 10.03 6.89
C GLU A 364 -16.70 9.19 5.62
N GLY A 365 -17.63 8.24 5.67
CA GLY A 365 -17.82 7.24 4.62
C GLY A 365 -16.91 6.02 4.81
N THR A 366 -16.99 5.13 3.85
CA THR A 366 -16.18 3.88 3.84
C THR A 366 -14.93 4.10 2.99
N ILE A 367 -13.75 3.78 3.53
CA ILE A 367 -12.52 3.80 2.74
C ILE A 367 -12.66 2.89 1.51
N HIS A 368 -12.23 3.37 0.34
CA HIS A 368 -12.50 2.80 -0.98
C HIS A 368 -13.98 2.80 -1.40
N GLY A 369 -14.88 3.34 -0.56
CA GLY A 369 -16.30 3.47 -0.88
C GLY A 369 -16.60 4.68 -1.78
N SER A 370 -17.85 4.74 -2.24
CA SER A 370 -18.33 5.84 -3.09
C SER A 370 -18.58 7.16 -2.35
N ASP A 371 -18.54 7.12 -1.02
CA ASP A 371 -18.94 8.20 -0.10
C ASP A 371 -17.76 8.71 0.77
N PHE A 372 -16.55 8.18 0.58
CA PHE A 372 -15.39 8.55 1.40
C PHE A 372 -14.96 9.99 1.15
N LYS A 373 -14.92 10.80 2.19
CA LYS A 373 -14.54 12.22 2.09
C LYS A 373 -13.94 12.79 3.36
N LEU A 374 -13.14 13.84 3.20
CA LEU A 374 -12.56 14.63 4.28
C LEU A 374 -13.63 15.53 4.92
N ILE A 375 -13.78 15.46 6.26
CA ILE A 375 -14.74 16.27 7.03
C ILE A 375 -14.09 17.24 8.02
N ASP A 376 -12.86 16.99 8.48
CA ASP A 376 -12.10 17.94 9.32
C ASP A 376 -10.80 18.41 8.62
N PRO A 377 -10.90 19.33 7.64
CA PRO A 377 -9.71 19.83 6.94
C PRO A 377 -8.78 20.64 7.86
N GLU A 378 -9.25 21.22 8.94
CA GLU A 378 -8.39 21.93 9.90
C GLU A 378 -7.49 20.93 10.63
N PHE A 379 -8.03 19.81 11.06
CA PHE A 379 -7.23 18.74 11.67
C PHE A 379 -6.21 18.20 10.66
N VAL A 380 -6.67 17.70 9.53
CA VAL A 380 -5.86 16.93 8.58
C VAL A 380 -4.81 17.79 7.87
N LEU A 381 -5.11 19.05 7.57
CA LEU A 381 -4.25 19.90 6.74
C LEU A 381 -3.48 20.99 7.52
N LYS A 382 -3.70 21.10 8.84
CA LYS A 382 -3.04 22.13 9.66
C LYS A 382 -2.46 21.55 10.97
N ILE A 383 -3.28 20.87 11.77
CA ILE A 383 -2.86 20.38 13.09
C ILE A 383 -2.02 19.11 12.93
N PHE A 384 -2.50 18.15 12.16
CA PHE A 384 -1.82 16.88 11.97
C PHE A 384 -0.45 17.00 11.28
N PRO A 385 -0.25 17.84 10.23
CA PRO A 385 1.10 18.09 9.68
C PRO A 385 2.08 18.64 10.72
N GLU A 386 1.64 19.55 11.62
CA GLU A 386 2.46 20.07 12.70
C GLU A 386 2.80 18.97 13.72
N PHE A 387 1.83 18.12 14.05
CA PHE A 387 2.04 16.96 14.91
C PHE A 387 3.06 15.97 14.30
N VAL A 388 2.91 15.62 13.02
CA VAL A 388 3.86 14.73 12.32
C VAL A 388 5.26 15.35 12.28
N PHE A 389 5.37 16.64 11.98
CA PHE A 389 6.64 17.37 12.00
C PHE A 389 7.34 17.28 13.36
N ASN A 390 6.62 17.53 14.45
CA ASN A 390 7.14 17.44 15.82
C ASN A 390 7.50 15.98 16.19
N SER A 391 6.75 15.01 15.68
CA SER A 391 7.04 13.58 15.87
C SER A 391 8.33 13.18 15.18
N VAL A 392 8.53 13.60 13.92
CA VAL A 392 9.78 13.36 13.19
C VAL A 392 10.96 14.06 13.87
N LEU A 393 10.76 15.27 14.37
CA LEU A 393 11.78 15.99 15.16
C LEU A 393 12.16 15.20 16.41
N ASN A 394 11.18 14.72 17.18
CA ASN A 394 11.41 13.92 18.38
C ASN A 394 12.14 12.59 18.05
N ILE A 395 11.73 11.89 17.00
CA ILE A 395 12.43 10.70 16.51
C ILE A 395 13.88 11.02 16.16
N SER A 396 14.13 12.12 15.44
CA SER A 396 15.47 12.50 14.97
C SER A 396 16.48 12.69 16.10
N HIS A 397 16.02 13.12 17.28
CA HIS A 397 16.87 13.30 18.48
C HIS A 397 17.02 12.04 19.33
N ASN A 398 16.18 11.02 19.11
CA ASN A 398 16.12 9.85 19.97
C ASN A 398 16.42 8.53 19.24
N LEU A 399 17.10 8.58 18.09
CA LEU A 399 17.42 7.38 17.31
C LEU A 399 18.19 6.32 18.08
N GLY A 400 18.97 6.71 19.10
CA GLY A 400 19.65 5.76 19.99
C GLY A 400 18.70 4.88 20.82
N LYS A 401 17.40 5.20 20.87
CA LYS A 401 16.36 4.40 21.54
C LYS A 401 15.58 3.51 20.57
N VAL A 402 15.84 3.64 19.27
CA VAL A 402 15.15 2.88 18.21
C VAL A 402 16.01 1.69 17.83
N LYS A 403 15.45 0.49 17.94
CA LYS A 403 16.10 -0.71 17.43
C LYS A 403 16.17 -0.59 15.90
N SER A 404 17.39 -0.34 15.40
CA SER A 404 17.65 -0.24 13.97
C SER A 404 17.95 -1.61 13.36
N TYR A 405 17.56 -1.79 12.12
CA TYR A 405 17.96 -2.87 11.25
C TYR A 405 18.05 -2.34 9.82
N ARG A 406 18.74 -3.08 8.96
CA ARG A 406 18.79 -2.80 7.53
C ARG A 406 18.99 -4.12 6.79
N HIS A 407 18.03 -4.46 5.95
CA HIS A 407 18.21 -5.51 4.96
C HIS A 407 18.73 -4.90 3.67
N SER A 408 19.50 -5.69 2.92
CA SER A 408 19.97 -5.25 1.61
C SER A 408 18.85 -5.32 0.58
N LYS A 409 19.05 -4.57 -0.53
CA LYS A 409 18.14 -4.66 -1.66
C LYS A 409 18.10 -6.08 -2.26
N GLU A 410 19.21 -6.78 -2.24
CA GLU A 410 19.34 -8.16 -2.71
C GLU A 410 18.47 -9.10 -1.85
N GLU A 411 18.53 -8.99 -0.51
CA GLU A 411 17.68 -9.77 0.40
C GLU A 411 16.19 -9.49 0.15
N TYR A 412 15.84 -8.23 -0.10
CA TYR A 412 14.46 -7.84 -0.44
C TYR A 412 14.00 -8.46 -1.76
N LEU A 413 14.82 -8.37 -2.82
CA LEU A 413 14.47 -8.94 -4.13
C LEU A 413 14.34 -10.47 -4.04
N GLN A 414 15.20 -11.13 -3.28
CA GLN A 414 15.10 -12.57 -3.02
C GLN A 414 13.81 -12.95 -2.27
N ALA A 415 13.36 -12.10 -1.32
CA ALA A 415 12.10 -12.32 -0.63
C ALA A 415 10.91 -12.27 -1.60
N LEU A 416 10.89 -11.28 -2.53
CA LEU A 416 9.85 -11.18 -3.56
C LEU A 416 9.89 -12.35 -4.55
N GLU A 417 11.06 -12.74 -5.05
CA GLU A 417 11.24 -13.92 -5.92
C GLU A 417 10.75 -15.21 -5.26
N GLY A 418 11.00 -15.35 -3.96
CA GLY A 418 10.49 -16.47 -3.17
C GLY A 418 8.98 -16.49 -3.03
N MET A 419 8.30 -15.36 -3.24
CA MET A 419 6.85 -15.24 -3.23
C MET A 419 6.24 -15.45 -4.63
N GLU A 420 7.02 -15.40 -5.70
CA GLU A 420 6.57 -15.71 -7.07
C GLU A 420 6.46 -17.21 -7.32
N LYS A 421 7.37 -17.98 -6.72
CA LYS A 421 7.50 -19.45 -6.86
C LYS A 421 6.44 -20.19 -6.05
#